data_75e1fb5bf9fce08c397021a6decfbcba
#
_entry.id   75e1fb5bf9fce08c397021a6decfbcba
#
_cell.length_a   1.000
_cell.length_b   1.000
_cell.length_c   1.000
_cell.angle_alpha   90.00
_cell.angle_beta   90.00
_cell.angle_gamma   90.00
#
_symmetry.space_group_name_H-M   'P 1'
#
loop_
_entity.id
_entity.type
_entity.pdbx_description
1 polymer ?
#
loop_
_entity_poly.entity_id
_entity_poly.type
_entity_poly.pdbx_seq_one_letter_code
_entity_poly.pdbx_strand_id
1 'polypeptide(L)'
;MRTALITAAAATVVVGSITAVGAGAAQQQPQSLAVTPAAATAAASSGGLRVAYFDQWSIYQNAYYLKNVDSIANNLDYLIYDFENIDPSNLSCFEATKASTPDPGGENDPNAGDGAGDAFADYQKSFGSDISVDGTADAFGMPIVGNFHQLQELKKKHPNLKVVLSLGGWSYSKYFSDAAASDASRKKLVSSCIDMFIKGNLPSQGGYGGPGTAAGIFDGFDIDWEYPASAGGHLGNHTSPNDTANFTSLLAEFRSQLDGLGKHYSLSAALPGGQDKIAKIQTDKIGQYMDFADAMTYDMHGAWDATGPTNFQDPLYSSPSDPSGTIPPGTEKYTIDSVIKAYTKGSSAYGIPGGFPANKLTVGIPFYYRGWTGVPAGNNHGLYQSATGPSPGHTLSGDVPGVAMYKELTGVVNNPADTFFDPTTQSAWFYDGTNFYGGSSPQSIKARTDYIHCSGLAGAMMFSLYDLDPASTLFNAVVNGLAASTPGCAGPPTTTTTTTTTTTTTTTTTTTPPGGCTAAAWNASTPYNGGAVVSYNGHQWTAKWWTQGDTPGGSQGVWTDNGPCGGSTTPPGGGNCPTPWSASTPYNGGAVVSYGGHKWTAKWWTQGDTPGANSQNVWADNGTC
;
A
#
# COMPACT_ATOMS: atom_id res chain seq x y z
N MET A 1 4.42 47.80 -51.87
CA MET A 1 3.02 47.31 -51.93
C MET A 1 2.94 45.90 -51.38
N ARG A 2 1.95 45.69 -50.57
CA ARG A 2 1.47 44.48 -49.91
C ARG A 2 2.18 44.09 -48.61
N THR A 3 1.61 44.63 -47.61
CA THR A 3 1.58 44.25 -46.22
C THR A 3 1.15 42.79 -46.05
N ALA A 4 1.92 42.00 -45.33
CA ALA A 4 1.47 40.73 -44.80
C ALA A 4 1.28 40.89 -43.30
N LEU A 5 0.08 40.73 -42.87
CA LEU A 5 -0.25 40.65 -41.45
C LEU A 5 0.39 39.42 -40.84
N ILE A 6 1.17 39.64 -39.85
CA ILE A 6 1.56 38.61 -38.89
C ILE A 6 0.49 38.66 -37.77
N THR A 7 -0.45 37.79 -37.88
CA THR A 7 -1.36 37.49 -36.79
C THR A 7 -0.63 36.78 -35.69
N ALA A 8 -0.60 37.35 -34.53
CA ALA A 8 0.03 36.76 -33.36
C ALA A 8 -0.67 35.45 -32.96
N ALA A 9 0.01 34.36 -33.16
CA ALA A 9 -0.33 33.08 -32.56
C ALA A 9 0.37 33.01 -31.19
N ALA A 10 -0.21 33.66 -30.25
CA ALA A 10 0.28 33.66 -28.86
C ALA A 10 -0.75 33.00 -27.94
N ALA A 11 -1.08 31.75 -28.23
CA ALA A 11 -2.06 31.06 -27.38
C ALA A 11 -1.88 29.52 -27.35
N THR A 12 -0.83 28.99 -27.90
CA THR A 12 -0.80 27.54 -28.13
C THR A 12 0.38 26.83 -27.46
N VAL A 13 1.15 27.52 -26.69
CA VAL A 13 2.38 26.93 -26.13
C VAL A 13 2.15 26.35 -24.71
N VAL A 14 1.06 26.74 -24.05
CA VAL A 14 0.85 26.35 -22.65
C VAL A 14 0.30 24.92 -22.50
N VAL A 15 -0.28 24.35 -23.54
CA VAL A 15 -0.94 23.04 -23.46
C VAL A 15 0.01 21.85 -23.63
N GLY A 16 1.14 22.08 -24.28
CA GLY A 16 2.06 20.96 -24.59
C GLY A 16 2.95 20.50 -23.45
N SER A 17 3.23 21.37 -22.51
CA SER A 17 4.16 21.05 -21.42
C SER A 17 3.52 20.29 -20.24
N ILE A 18 2.21 20.39 -20.10
CA ILE A 18 1.53 19.79 -18.94
C ILE A 18 1.35 18.28 -19.10
N THR A 19 1.12 17.83 -20.32
CA THR A 19 0.96 16.39 -20.59
C THR A 19 2.24 15.61 -20.38
N ALA A 20 3.38 16.25 -20.62
CA ALA A 20 4.64 15.58 -20.46
C ALA A 20 4.92 15.16 -18.99
N VAL A 21 4.73 16.07 -18.06
CA VAL A 21 5.01 15.80 -16.65
C VAL A 21 4.12 14.68 -16.09
N GLY A 22 2.87 14.65 -16.51
CA GLY A 22 1.95 13.62 -16.04
C GLY A 22 2.30 12.20 -16.50
N ALA A 23 2.78 12.09 -17.73
CA ALA A 23 3.09 10.77 -18.28
C ALA A 23 4.39 10.20 -17.68
N GLY A 24 5.41 11.02 -17.48
CA GLY A 24 6.64 10.55 -16.84
C GLY A 24 6.43 10.11 -15.40
N ALA A 25 5.58 10.80 -14.69
CA ALA A 25 5.26 10.42 -13.32
C ALA A 25 4.56 9.05 -13.23
N ALA A 26 3.72 8.75 -14.18
CA ALA A 26 3.03 7.46 -14.18
C ALA A 26 3.92 6.30 -14.62
N GLN A 27 4.97 6.58 -15.34
CA GLN A 27 5.98 5.57 -15.69
C GLN A 27 6.95 5.31 -14.55
N GLN A 28 7.01 6.22 -13.60
CA GLN A 28 7.74 5.93 -12.39
C GLN A 28 7.06 4.78 -11.71
N GLN A 29 7.74 3.72 -11.62
CA GLN A 29 7.34 2.66 -10.74
C GLN A 29 7.15 3.28 -9.38
N PRO A 30 5.97 3.20 -8.79
CA PRO A 30 5.73 3.76 -7.48
C PRO A 30 6.63 3.04 -6.51
N GLN A 31 7.69 3.65 -6.15
CA GLN A 31 8.73 3.08 -5.32
C GLN A 31 9.09 4.04 -4.24
N SER A 32 9.45 3.52 -3.18
CA SER A 32 9.83 4.27 -2.03
C SER A 32 10.25 3.42 -0.92
N LEU A 33 10.79 3.57 0.04
CA LEU A 33 11.08 4.47 0.94
C LEU A 33 11.57 4.06 2.27
N ALA A 34 11.92 4.50 3.04
CA ALA A 34 12.58 4.51 4.00
C ALA A 34 12.66 4.83 5.30
N VAL A 35 12.92 4.79 6.36
CA VAL A 35 13.26 4.86 7.40
C VAL A 35 13.52 5.02 8.67
N THR A 36 13.79 5.21 9.66
CA THR A 36 13.98 5.46 10.75
C THR A 36 14.37 5.61 11.91
N PRO A 37 14.37 5.78 12.89
CA PRO A 37 14.05 6.39 14.04
C PRO A 37 15.02 6.78 15.01
N ALA A 38 15.27 7.91 15.27
CA ALA A 38 15.67 8.42 16.55
C ALA A 38 14.53 8.27 17.55
N ALA A 39 14.81 8.33 18.80
CA ALA A 39 13.78 8.30 19.83
C ALA A 39 12.87 9.54 19.71
N ALA A 40 12.00 9.56 18.72
CA ALA A 40 10.88 10.46 18.72
C ALA A 40 9.91 9.90 19.74
N THR A 41 9.82 10.51 20.88
CA THR A 41 8.71 10.37 21.80
C THR A 41 7.51 11.18 21.28
N ALA A 42 7.14 11.00 20.03
CA ALA A 42 5.77 11.15 19.63
C ALA A 42 5.07 9.93 20.22
N ALA A 43 4.04 10.14 21.03
CA ALA A 43 3.22 9.04 21.47
C ALA A 43 2.69 8.37 20.19
N ALA A 44 3.25 7.22 19.85
CA ALA A 44 2.74 6.42 18.75
C ALA A 44 1.25 6.26 19.01
N SER A 45 0.44 6.60 18.03
CA SER A 45 -0.98 6.27 18.09
C SER A 45 -1.09 4.80 18.45
N SER A 46 -2.00 4.45 19.34
CA SER A 46 -2.14 3.07 19.79
C SER A 46 -2.31 2.15 18.58
N GLY A 47 -1.20 1.49 18.13
CA GLY A 47 -1.25 0.58 17.01
C GLY A 47 -0.08 0.64 16.02
N GLY A 48 0.77 1.66 16.04
CA GLY A 48 1.90 1.83 15.14
C GLY A 48 1.84 3.06 14.25
N LEU A 49 2.96 3.41 13.61
CA LEU A 49 3.08 4.57 12.73
C LEU A 49 2.24 4.39 11.47
N ARG A 50 1.62 5.48 11.03
CA ARG A 50 0.88 5.63 9.77
C ARG A 50 1.56 6.69 8.93
N VAL A 51 2.36 6.23 8.00
CA VAL A 51 3.14 7.06 7.07
C VAL A 51 2.48 6.99 5.70
N ALA A 52 2.31 8.12 5.01
CA ALA A 52 1.75 8.13 3.66
C ALA A 52 2.44 9.17 2.79
N TYR A 53 2.51 8.86 1.49
CA TYR A 53 3.11 9.71 0.47
C TYR A 53 2.05 10.57 -0.21
N PHE A 54 2.41 11.84 -0.43
CA PHE A 54 1.67 12.80 -1.24
C PHE A 54 2.54 13.28 -2.39
N ASP A 55 2.13 12.91 -3.57
CA ASP A 55 2.88 13.12 -4.80
C ASP A 55 2.68 14.58 -5.30
N GLN A 56 3.77 15.31 -5.47
CA GLN A 56 3.83 16.71 -5.93
C GLN A 56 2.95 16.94 -7.17
N TRP A 57 2.98 16.00 -8.12
CA TRP A 57 2.28 16.07 -9.42
C TRP A 57 0.80 15.62 -9.37
N SER A 58 0.31 15.12 -8.24
CA SER A 58 -1.06 14.62 -8.10
C SER A 58 -2.14 15.68 -8.40
N ILE A 59 -1.76 16.94 -8.33
CA ILE A 59 -2.62 18.12 -8.58
C ILE A 59 -3.00 18.32 -10.06
N TYR A 60 -2.34 17.63 -10.99
CA TYR A 60 -2.60 17.76 -12.43
C TYR A 60 -3.73 16.83 -12.90
N GLN A 61 -3.40 15.77 -13.60
CA GLN A 61 -4.36 14.84 -14.20
C GLN A 61 -5.27 14.15 -13.17
N ASN A 62 -4.74 13.88 -11.98
CA ASN A 62 -5.49 13.23 -10.91
C ASN A 62 -6.40 14.19 -10.13
N ALA A 63 -6.14 15.49 -10.21
CA ALA A 63 -6.85 16.52 -9.43
C ALA A 63 -6.96 16.14 -7.93
N TYR A 64 -5.90 15.51 -7.40
CA TYR A 64 -5.79 15.15 -6.00
C TYR A 64 -4.96 16.21 -5.27
N TYR A 65 -5.57 16.89 -4.31
CA TYR A 65 -5.01 18.05 -3.63
C TYR A 65 -4.82 17.78 -2.14
N LEU A 66 -4.02 18.59 -1.46
CA LEU A 66 -3.88 18.51 0.01
C LEU A 66 -5.22 18.70 0.75
N LYS A 67 -6.20 19.33 0.12
CA LYS A 67 -7.59 19.33 0.59
C LYS A 67 -8.18 17.92 0.73
N ASN A 68 -7.82 17.00 -0.14
CA ASN A 68 -8.27 15.60 -0.03
C ASN A 68 -7.64 14.92 1.19
N VAL A 69 -6.38 15.26 1.49
CA VAL A 69 -5.66 14.75 2.67
C VAL A 69 -6.28 15.27 3.99
N ASP A 70 -6.84 16.48 4.01
CA ASP A 70 -7.46 17.09 5.19
C ASP A 70 -8.46 16.16 5.89
N SER A 71 -9.23 15.39 5.12
CA SER A 71 -10.24 14.46 5.66
C SER A 71 -9.66 13.24 6.39
N ILE A 72 -8.42 12.85 6.08
CA ILE A 72 -7.75 11.68 6.63
C ILE A 72 -6.54 12.02 7.52
N ALA A 73 -6.14 13.29 7.56
CA ALA A 73 -4.91 13.76 8.21
C ALA A 73 -4.83 13.42 9.71
N ASN A 74 -5.96 13.37 10.42
CA ASN A 74 -5.99 12.95 11.84
C ASN A 74 -5.62 11.46 12.06
N ASN A 75 -5.61 10.68 10.99
CA ASN A 75 -5.22 9.27 11.00
C ASN A 75 -3.80 9.05 10.44
N LEU A 76 -3.04 10.11 10.22
CA LEU A 76 -1.64 10.08 9.81
C LEU A 76 -0.73 10.58 10.93
N ASP A 77 0.41 9.95 11.08
CA ASP A 77 1.51 10.43 11.91
C ASP A 77 2.51 11.23 11.06
N TYR A 78 2.76 10.76 9.83
CA TYR A 78 3.65 11.41 8.85
C TYR A 78 3.00 11.49 7.48
N LEU A 79 3.13 12.66 6.86
CA LEU A 79 2.88 12.90 5.44
C LEU A 79 4.23 13.18 4.78
N ILE A 80 4.63 12.33 3.86
CA ILE A 80 5.86 12.52 3.07
C ILE A 80 5.45 13.18 1.76
N TYR A 81 6.03 14.34 1.49
CA TYR A 81 5.85 15.09 0.26
C TYR A 81 6.96 14.71 -0.72
N ASP A 82 6.64 14.21 -1.89
CA ASP A 82 7.57 13.64 -2.86
C ASP A 82 7.36 14.20 -4.28
N PHE A 83 8.43 14.40 -5.05
CA PHE A 83 9.86 14.28 -4.74
C PHE A 83 10.59 15.58 -5.11
N GLU A 84 11.67 15.89 -4.36
CA GLU A 84 12.64 16.88 -4.75
C GLU A 84 13.92 16.24 -5.31
N ASN A 85 14.70 17.01 -6.10
CA ASN A 85 15.81 16.50 -6.86
C ASN A 85 17.16 17.12 -6.42
N ILE A 86 18.26 16.53 -6.90
CA ILE A 86 19.63 17.01 -6.72
C ILE A 86 20.08 17.73 -7.99
N ASP A 87 20.54 18.97 -7.87
CA ASP A 87 21.10 19.75 -9.00
C ASP A 87 22.29 19.01 -9.62
N PRO A 88 22.24 18.71 -10.93
CA PRO A 88 23.26 17.91 -11.60
C PRO A 88 24.64 18.56 -11.64
N SER A 89 24.72 19.89 -11.57
CA SER A 89 25.96 20.64 -11.67
C SER A 89 26.54 21.01 -10.31
N ASN A 90 25.65 21.35 -9.38
CA ASN A 90 26.05 21.85 -8.07
C ASN A 90 26.03 20.77 -6.98
N LEU A 91 25.36 19.64 -7.18
CA LEU A 91 25.16 18.60 -6.19
C LEU A 91 24.57 19.17 -4.89
N SER A 92 23.46 19.90 -5.04
CA SER A 92 22.75 20.58 -3.95
C SER A 92 21.24 20.43 -4.14
N CYS A 93 20.45 20.61 -3.10
CA CYS A 93 19.02 20.82 -3.27
C CYS A 93 18.78 22.08 -4.09
N PHE A 94 17.73 22.08 -4.90
CA PHE A 94 17.35 23.19 -5.77
C PHE A 94 15.86 23.15 -6.06
N GLU A 95 15.37 24.23 -6.62
CA GLU A 95 14.01 24.34 -7.16
C GLU A 95 14.08 24.73 -8.63
N ALA A 96 13.30 24.08 -9.46
CA ALA A 96 13.23 24.35 -10.88
C ALA A 96 11.82 24.14 -11.42
N THR A 97 11.48 24.88 -12.49
CA THR A 97 10.31 24.60 -13.31
C THR A 97 10.79 23.98 -14.62
N LYS A 98 11.07 22.69 -14.57
CA LYS A 98 11.56 21.93 -15.72
C LYS A 98 11.00 20.51 -15.65
N ALA A 99 10.17 20.17 -16.62
CA ALA A 99 9.67 18.81 -16.77
C ALA A 99 10.81 17.81 -16.97
N SER A 100 10.64 16.60 -16.47
CA SER A 100 11.50 15.46 -16.79
C SER A 100 11.43 15.18 -18.29
N THR A 101 12.55 15.20 -18.99
CA THR A 101 12.60 14.95 -20.45
C THR A 101 13.65 13.91 -20.79
N PRO A 102 13.40 13.12 -21.85
CA PRO A 102 12.15 13.02 -22.60
C PRO A 102 11.08 12.28 -21.82
N ASP A 103 9.89 12.72 -21.99
CA ASP A 103 8.71 12.11 -21.42
C ASP A 103 7.71 11.93 -22.57
N PRO A 104 7.03 10.80 -22.74
CA PRO A 104 6.85 9.67 -21.82
C PRO A 104 7.93 8.58 -21.91
N GLY A 105 9.06 8.84 -22.49
CA GLY A 105 10.14 7.86 -22.63
C GLY A 105 11.03 7.68 -21.39
N GLY A 106 10.65 8.25 -20.23
CA GLY A 106 11.48 8.39 -19.04
C GLY A 106 12.21 7.12 -18.58
N GLU A 107 11.55 5.99 -18.59
CA GLU A 107 12.13 4.68 -18.21
C GLU A 107 13.31 4.26 -19.10
N ASN A 108 13.33 4.70 -20.34
CA ASN A 108 14.32 4.31 -21.34
C ASN A 108 15.32 5.43 -21.70
N ASP A 109 15.23 6.57 -21.04
CA ASP A 109 16.15 7.68 -21.26
C ASP A 109 17.09 7.90 -20.07
N PRO A 110 18.40 7.72 -20.25
CA PRO A 110 19.36 7.93 -19.17
C PRO A 110 19.45 9.38 -18.69
N ASN A 111 18.84 10.34 -19.37
CA ASN A 111 18.81 11.75 -18.97
C ASN A 111 17.48 12.20 -18.36
N ALA A 112 16.50 11.31 -18.25
CA ALA A 112 15.25 11.60 -17.58
C ALA A 112 15.55 12.07 -16.14
N GLY A 113 14.86 13.11 -15.69
CA GLY A 113 15.06 13.71 -14.39
C GLY A 113 16.22 14.71 -14.27
N ASP A 114 17.10 14.84 -15.26
CA ASP A 114 18.25 15.75 -15.19
C ASP A 114 17.84 17.21 -15.02
N GLY A 115 18.01 17.76 -13.83
CA GLY A 115 17.64 19.13 -13.45
C GLY A 115 16.13 19.37 -13.54
N ALA A 116 15.31 18.33 -13.52
CA ALA A 116 13.86 18.44 -13.45
C ALA A 116 13.42 18.82 -12.03
N GLY A 117 12.26 19.48 -11.95
CA GLY A 117 11.59 19.88 -10.72
C GLY A 117 10.31 20.61 -11.07
N ASP A 118 9.44 20.80 -10.09
CA ASP A 118 8.12 21.43 -10.28
C ASP A 118 7.84 22.54 -9.28
N ALA A 119 8.71 23.55 -9.25
CA ALA A 119 8.51 24.76 -8.46
C ALA A 119 7.15 25.43 -8.71
N PHE A 120 6.50 25.13 -9.85
CA PHE A 120 5.15 25.64 -10.10
C PHE A 120 4.13 24.94 -9.21
N ALA A 121 4.14 23.62 -9.10
CA ALA A 121 3.28 22.87 -8.19
C ALA A 121 3.60 23.23 -6.73
N ASP A 122 4.87 23.35 -6.40
CA ASP A 122 5.34 23.56 -5.03
C ASP A 122 4.90 24.90 -4.47
N TYR A 123 5.20 26.01 -5.12
CA TYR A 123 4.95 27.33 -4.51
C TYR A 123 4.51 28.45 -5.46
N GLN A 124 4.15 28.14 -6.73
CA GLN A 124 3.77 29.18 -7.70
C GLN A 124 2.34 29.03 -8.26
N LYS A 125 1.74 27.82 -8.17
CA LYS A 125 0.37 27.58 -8.62
C LYS A 125 -0.64 28.11 -7.60
N SER A 126 -1.41 29.14 -7.97
CA SER A 126 -2.50 29.65 -7.12
C SER A 126 -3.65 28.64 -7.01
N PHE A 127 -4.18 28.46 -5.82
CA PHE A 127 -5.30 27.57 -5.51
C PHE A 127 -6.59 28.38 -5.32
N GLY A 128 -7.69 27.92 -5.93
CA GLY A 128 -9.03 28.43 -5.67
C GLY A 128 -9.61 27.90 -4.37
N SER A 129 -10.66 28.51 -3.87
CA SER A 129 -11.34 28.09 -2.63
C SER A 129 -11.93 26.68 -2.71
N ASP A 130 -12.20 26.20 -3.90
CA ASP A 130 -12.74 24.85 -4.16
C ASP A 130 -11.72 23.75 -3.93
N ILE A 131 -10.43 24.02 -4.09
CA ILE A 131 -9.33 23.07 -3.98
C ILE A 131 -8.34 23.39 -2.85
N SER A 132 -8.51 24.48 -2.12
CA SER A 132 -7.66 24.84 -0.97
C SER A 132 -8.08 24.12 0.31
N VAL A 133 -7.13 23.89 1.20
CA VAL A 133 -7.32 23.17 2.48
C VAL A 133 -8.27 23.93 3.41
N ASP A 134 -8.14 25.23 3.50
CA ASP A 134 -8.98 26.07 4.39
C ASP A 134 -10.27 26.58 3.72
N GLY A 135 -10.44 26.32 2.42
CA GLY A 135 -11.59 26.79 1.64
C GLY A 135 -11.48 28.23 1.18
N THR A 136 -10.30 28.87 1.34
CA THR A 136 -10.01 30.24 0.90
C THR A 136 -9.13 30.24 -0.34
N ALA A 137 -9.44 31.07 -1.33
CA ALA A 137 -8.56 31.20 -2.49
C ALA A 137 -7.29 31.98 -2.15
N ASP A 138 -6.17 31.60 -2.77
CA ASP A 138 -4.92 32.34 -2.66
C ASP A 138 -5.11 33.79 -3.15
N ALA A 139 -4.62 34.75 -2.37
CA ALA A 139 -4.72 36.17 -2.68
C ALA A 139 -3.57 36.63 -3.57
N PHE A 140 -3.84 37.59 -4.44
CA PHE A 140 -2.80 38.23 -5.25
C PHE A 140 -1.70 38.86 -4.37
N GLY A 141 -0.42 38.58 -4.72
CA GLY A 141 0.73 39.14 -4.02
C GLY A 141 1.17 38.33 -2.81
N MET A 142 0.62 37.15 -2.57
CA MET A 142 1.17 36.23 -1.57
C MET A 142 2.58 35.79 -2.01
N PRO A 143 3.55 35.71 -1.08
CA PRO A 143 4.92 35.30 -1.42
C PRO A 143 5.06 33.79 -1.64
N ILE A 144 4.08 33.01 -1.21
CA ILE A 144 4.00 31.56 -1.39
C ILE A 144 2.56 31.13 -1.63
N VAL A 145 2.36 30.29 -2.62
CA VAL A 145 1.11 29.61 -2.97
C VAL A 145 1.42 28.13 -3.23
N GLY A 146 0.64 27.43 -4.00
CA GLY A 146 0.91 26.04 -4.39
C GLY A 146 0.79 25.04 -3.23
N ASN A 147 1.33 23.86 -3.45
CA ASN A 147 1.29 22.78 -2.46
C ASN A 147 1.93 23.20 -1.12
N PHE A 148 3.00 23.99 -1.15
CA PHE A 148 3.68 24.44 0.08
C PHE A 148 2.78 25.32 0.94
N HIS A 149 2.01 26.24 0.33
CA HIS A 149 1.01 27.01 1.07
C HIS A 149 -0.09 26.10 1.62
N GLN A 150 -0.55 25.13 0.83
CA GLN A 150 -1.56 24.18 1.27
C GLN A 150 -1.05 23.27 2.41
N LEU A 151 0.23 22.94 2.44
CA LEU A 151 0.86 22.24 3.58
C LEU A 151 0.88 23.13 4.84
N GLN A 152 1.12 24.44 4.70
CA GLN A 152 1.00 25.38 5.84
C GLN A 152 -0.41 25.36 6.42
N GLU A 153 -1.45 25.40 5.56
CA GLU A 153 -2.85 25.36 5.99
C GLU A 153 -3.21 23.99 6.62
N LEU A 154 -2.73 22.91 6.03
CA LEU A 154 -2.97 21.56 6.57
C LEU A 154 -2.36 21.41 7.98
N LYS A 155 -1.14 21.87 8.19
CA LYS A 155 -0.49 21.84 9.52
C LYS A 155 -1.16 22.73 10.56
N LYS A 156 -1.76 23.85 10.16
CA LYS A 156 -2.59 24.67 11.07
C LYS A 156 -3.82 23.93 11.57
N LYS A 157 -4.47 23.14 10.68
CA LYS A 157 -5.63 22.32 11.04
C LYS A 157 -5.25 21.05 11.81
N HIS A 158 -4.11 20.46 11.48
CA HIS A 158 -3.61 19.21 12.03
C HIS A 158 -2.21 19.36 12.63
N PRO A 159 -2.07 20.03 13.79
CA PRO A 159 -0.76 20.41 14.36
C PRO A 159 0.09 19.22 14.82
N ASN A 160 -0.50 18.03 14.93
CA ASN A 160 0.22 16.79 15.28
C ASN A 160 0.80 16.08 14.04
N LEU A 161 0.30 16.38 12.85
CA LEU A 161 0.79 15.81 11.61
C LEU A 161 2.21 16.31 11.33
N LYS A 162 3.15 15.38 11.10
CA LYS A 162 4.49 15.69 10.64
C LYS A 162 4.53 15.67 9.12
N VAL A 163 5.12 16.69 8.54
CA VAL A 163 5.34 16.79 7.09
C VAL A 163 6.83 16.66 6.82
N VAL A 164 7.22 15.69 6.01
CA VAL A 164 8.62 15.38 5.69
C VAL A 164 8.80 15.51 4.18
N LEU A 165 9.91 16.09 3.74
CA LEU A 165 10.24 16.24 2.33
C LEU A 165 11.09 15.07 1.84
N SER A 166 10.66 14.38 0.79
CA SER A 166 11.44 13.30 0.19
C SER A 166 12.33 13.81 -0.94
N LEU A 167 13.58 13.36 -0.91
CA LEU A 167 14.59 13.61 -1.94
C LEU A 167 14.85 12.34 -2.72
N GLY A 168 14.73 12.38 -4.04
CA GLY A 168 15.10 11.27 -4.91
C GLY A 168 13.91 10.55 -5.53
N GLY A 169 13.67 9.31 -5.14
CA GLY A 169 12.77 8.42 -5.86
C GLY A 169 13.36 7.90 -7.16
N TRP A 170 12.59 7.14 -7.92
CA TRP A 170 13.05 6.46 -9.12
C TRP A 170 13.78 7.38 -10.11
N SER A 171 13.15 8.50 -10.50
CA SER A 171 13.68 9.38 -11.55
C SER A 171 14.72 10.40 -11.05
N TYR A 172 14.77 10.68 -9.74
CA TYR A 172 15.62 11.74 -9.18
C TYR A 172 16.79 11.21 -8.35
N SER A 173 17.04 9.89 -8.36
CA SER A 173 18.17 9.27 -7.65
C SER A 173 19.52 9.40 -8.35
N LYS A 174 19.57 9.97 -9.55
CA LYS A 174 20.72 9.91 -10.45
C LYS A 174 22.02 10.40 -9.83
N TYR A 175 22.00 11.50 -9.08
CA TYR A 175 23.19 12.16 -8.57
C TYR A 175 23.50 11.91 -7.09
N PHE A 176 22.81 10.99 -6.44
CA PHE A 176 23.13 10.66 -5.04
C PHE A 176 24.55 10.12 -4.88
N SER A 177 25.01 9.24 -5.79
CA SER A 177 26.37 8.69 -5.73
C SER A 177 27.43 9.80 -5.75
N ASP A 178 27.26 10.82 -6.60
CA ASP A 178 28.17 11.95 -6.69
C ASP A 178 28.08 12.85 -5.44
N ALA A 179 26.86 13.18 -5.02
CA ALA A 179 26.62 14.05 -3.87
C ALA A 179 27.06 13.40 -2.55
N ALA A 180 27.00 12.08 -2.46
CA ALA A 180 27.43 11.33 -1.28
C ALA A 180 28.93 10.98 -1.26
N ALA A 181 29.65 11.15 -2.38
CA ALA A 181 31.00 10.64 -2.58
C ALA A 181 32.04 11.18 -1.59
N SER A 182 31.91 12.42 -1.15
CA SER A 182 32.89 13.06 -0.25
C SER A 182 32.23 13.78 0.92
N ASP A 183 32.98 14.00 1.99
CA ASP A 183 32.52 14.80 3.13
C ASP A 183 32.09 16.22 2.70
N ALA A 184 32.83 16.85 1.80
CA ALA A 184 32.49 18.17 1.29
C ALA A 184 31.19 18.21 0.48
N SER A 185 30.98 17.23 -0.40
CA SER A 185 29.74 17.16 -1.21
C SER A 185 28.53 16.81 -0.35
N ARG A 186 28.64 15.88 0.61
CA ARG A 186 27.58 15.58 1.58
C ARG A 186 27.19 16.81 2.39
N LYS A 187 28.16 17.53 2.95
CA LYS A 187 27.90 18.77 3.71
C LYS A 187 27.21 19.83 2.87
N LYS A 188 27.61 19.97 1.62
CA LYS A 188 26.98 20.92 0.68
C LYS A 188 25.53 20.54 0.37
N LEU A 189 25.28 19.28 0.03
CA LEU A 189 23.92 18.80 -0.23
C LEU A 189 23.03 19.07 0.98
N VAL A 190 23.41 18.55 2.14
CA VAL A 190 22.60 18.64 3.36
C VAL A 190 22.35 20.09 3.77
N SER A 191 23.39 20.94 3.77
CA SER A 191 23.22 22.35 4.14
C SER A 191 22.31 23.12 3.18
N SER A 192 22.35 22.82 1.88
CA SER A 192 21.47 23.43 0.89
C SER A 192 20.02 23.02 1.08
N CYS A 193 19.75 21.75 1.35
CA CYS A 193 18.39 21.26 1.63
C CYS A 193 17.83 21.89 2.91
N ILE A 194 18.63 21.94 3.98
CA ILE A 194 18.22 22.60 5.23
C ILE A 194 17.94 24.08 5.01
N ASP A 195 18.78 24.78 4.25
CA ASP A 195 18.57 26.20 3.98
C ASP A 195 17.29 26.45 3.21
N MET A 196 17.06 25.66 2.17
CA MET A 196 15.89 25.83 1.30
C MET A 196 14.59 25.41 1.98
N PHE A 197 14.53 24.23 2.57
CA PHE A 197 13.25 23.64 2.98
C PHE A 197 12.98 23.72 4.49
N ILE A 198 14.00 23.69 5.35
CA ILE A 198 13.79 23.84 6.80
C ILE A 198 13.78 25.33 7.21
N LYS A 199 14.74 26.11 6.72
CA LYS A 199 14.75 27.57 6.95
C LYS A 199 13.79 28.31 6.01
N GLY A 200 13.36 27.65 4.93
CA GLY A 200 12.36 28.16 4.01
C GLY A 200 12.87 29.21 3.03
N ASN A 201 14.16 29.21 2.71
CA ASN A 201 14.78 30.15 1.79
C ASN A 201 14.60 29.72 0.33
N LEU A 202 13.36 29.72 -0.15
CA LEU A 202 13.06 29.38 -1.55
C LEU A 202 13.65 30.40 -2.52
N PRO A 203 14.05 29.99 -3.75
CA PRO A 203 14.40 30.92 -4.80
C PRO A 203 13.24 31.87 -5.14
N SER A 204 13.57 33.15 -5.34
CA SER A 204 12.56 34.12 -5.80
C SER A 204 12.35 33.95 -7.30
N GLN A 205 11.21 33.39 -7.69
CA GLN A 205 10.85 33.10 -9.08
C GLN A 205 9.39 33.50 -9.36
N GLY A 206 9.13 34.13 -10.49
CA GLY A 206 7.77 34.47 -10.92
C GLY A 206 6.96 35.37 -9.95
N GLY A 207 7.61 36.01 -9.00
CA GLY A 207 6.97 36.81 -7.94
C GLY A 207 6.68 36.04 -6.66
N TYR A 208 7.10 34.79 -6.58
CA TYR A 208 6.93 33.90 -5.43
C TYR A 208 8.29 33.51 -4.83
N GLY A 209 8.29 32.90 -3.65
CA GLY A 209 9.49 32.48 -2.92
C GLY A 209 10.16 33.63 -2.17
N GLY A 210 11.43 33.43 -1.86
CA GLY A 210 12.23 34.36 -1.07
C GLY A 210 12.56 33.86 0.34
N PRO A 211 13.40 34.58 1.08
CA PRO A 211 13.88 34.14 2.38
C PRO A 211 12.76 33.87 3.39
N GLY A 212 12.76 32.67 3.98
CA GLY A 212 11.85 32.28 5.04
C GLY A 212 10.40 31.99 4.62
N THR A 213 10.06 32.04 3.33
CA THR A 213 8.67 31.86 2.88
C THR A 213 8.12 30.47 3.14
N ALA A 214 8.97 29.44 3.08
CA ALA A 214 8.61 28.04 3.36
C ALA A 214 8.99 27.59 4.79
N ALA A 215 9.42 28.50 5.66
CA ALA A 215 9.82 28.13 7.01
C ALA A 215 8.67 27.48 7.80
N GLY A 216 8.97 26.36 8.46
CA GLY A 216 8.00 25.65 9.31
C GLY A 216 7.04 24.72 8.58
N ILE A 217 7.16 24.56 7.27
CA ILE A 217 6.41 23.56 6.51
C ILE A 217 6.91 22.15 6.85
N PHE A 218 8.19 21.91 6.64
CA PHE A 218 8.77 20.58 6.77
C PHE A 218 9.34 20.35 8.18
N ASP A 219 9.04 19.18 8.71
CA ASP A 219 9.51 18.69 10.00
C ASP A 219 10.74 17.76 9.85
N GLY A 220 11.26 17.61 8.63
CA GLY A 220 12.43 16.77 8.35
C GLY A 220 12.57 16.39 6.89
N PHE A 221 13.45 15.41 6.65
CA PHE A 221 13.72 14.86 5.33
C PHE A 221 13.52 13.34 5.30
N ASP A 222 13.12 12.86 4.15
CA ASP A 222 13.17 11.48 3.72
C ASP A 222 14.20 11.35 2.59
N ILE A 223 14.98 10.25 2.57
CA ILE A 223 16.02 10.01 1.56
C ILE A 223 15.66 8.79 0.75
N ASP A 224 15.23 9.00 -0.47
CA ASP A 224 14.83 7.93 -1.39
C ASP A 224 15.90 7.71 -2.47
N TRP A 225 16.99 7.04 -2.10
CA TRP A 225 18.07 6.72 -3.02
C TRP A 225 17.89 5.33 -3.64
N GLU A 226 17.54 5.28 -4.92
CA GLU A 226 17.24 4.06 -5.67
C GLU A 226 18.29 3.78 -6.76
N TYR A 227 19.40 3.06 -6.49
CA TYR A 227 19.76 2.42 -5.21
C TYR A 227 21.26 2.57 -4.94
N PRO A 228 21.71 2.67 -3.67
CA PRO A 228 23.12 2.71 -3.35
C PRO A 228 23.88 1.50 -3.89
N ALA A 229 25.00 1.72 -4.56
CA ALA A 229 25.90 0.68 -5.10
C ALA A 229 25.20 -0.38 -5.99
N SER A 230 24.09 -0.04 -6.61
CA SER A 230 23.31 -0.95 -7.46
C SER A 230 22.96 -0.31 -8.80
N ALA A 231 23.17 -1.05 -9.88
CA ALA A 231 22.70 -0.66 -11.22
C ALA A 231 21.21 -1.02 -11.46
N GLY A 232 20.49 -1.46 -10.43
CA GLY A 232 19.08 -1.85 -10.54
C GLY A 232 18.09 -0.71 -10.32
N GLY A 233 18.53 0.54 -10.32
CA GLY A 233 17.69 1.73 -10.33
C GLY A 233 17.37 2.21 -11.74
N HIS A 234 16.86 3.45 -11.87
CA HIS A 234 16.56 4.07 -13.15
C HIS A 234 17.78 4.11 -14.08
N LEU A 235 17.55 3.94 -15.37
CA LEU A 235 18.60 3.98 -16.38
C LEU A 235 19.34 5.33 -16.36
N GLY A 236 20.66 5.29 -16.22
CA GLY A 236 21.50 6.48 -16.12
C GLY A 236 21.83 6.92 -14.70
N ASN A 237 21.29 6.30 -13.67
CA ASN A 237 21.70 6.56 -12.30
C ASN A 237 23.19 6.28 -12.09
N HIS A 238 23.88 7.22 -11.48
CA HIS A 238 25.30 7.06 -11.15
C HIS A 238 25.45 6.11 -9.97
N THR A 239 26.44 5.23 -10.04
CA THR A 239 26.68 4.23 -8.99
C THR A 239 28.17 4.08 -8.71
N SER A 240 28.52 3.79 -7.46
CA SER A 240 29.87 3.51 -7.01
C SER A 240 29.88 2.34 -6.02
N PRO A 241 30.90 1.48 -6.03
CA PRO A 241 31.05 0.46 -4.98
C PRO A 241 31.18 1.05 -3.57
N ASN A 242 31.51 2.35 -3.44
CA ASN A 242 31.60 3.04 -2.17
C ASN A 242 30.24 3.52 -1.64
N ASP A 243 29.17 3.46 -2.44
CA ASP A 243 27.86 4.00 -2.06
C ASP A 243 27.27 3.32 -0.83
N THR A 244 27.60 2.06 -0.59
CA THR A 244 27.25 1.36 0.66
C THR A 244 27.71 2.12 1.91
N ALA A 245 28.93 2.61 1.93
CA ALA A 245 29.47 3.41 3.03
C ALA A 245 29.03 4.88 2.93
N ASN A 246 28.92 5.40 1.70
CA ASN A 246 28.51 6.77 1.43
C ASN A 246 27.08 7.04 1.87
N PHE A 247 26.17 6.08 1.68
CA PHE A 247 24.77 6.18 2.13
C PHE A 247 24.72 6.31 3.66
N THR A 248 25.43 5.46 4.38
CA THR A 248 25.55 5.58 5.84
C THR A 248 26.10 6.95 6.26
N SER A 249 27.13 7.44 5.55
CA SER A 249 27.75 8.73 5.84
C SER A 249 26.84 9.91 5.48
N LEU A 250 26.01 9.78 4.44
CA LEU A 250 25.02 10.80 4.07
C LEU A 250 23.93 10.93 5.14
N LEU A 251 23.41 9.82 5.63
CA LEU A 251 22.42 9.81 6.72
C LEU A 251 23.03 10.40 8.02
N ALA A 252 24.28 10.06 8.32
CA ALA A 252 24.98 10.65 9.45
C ALA A 252 25.14 12.17 9.32
N GLU A 253 25.42 12.68 8.12
CA GLU A 253 25.57 14.12 7.87
C GLU A 253 24.22 14.84 8.00
N PHE A 254 23.12 14.27 7.43
CA PHE A 254 21.77 14.81 7.65
C PHE A 254 21.45 14.90 9.15
N ARG A 255 21.64 13.79 9.89
CA ARG A 255 21.37 13.77 11.34
C ARG A 255 22.20 14.81 12.09
N SER A 256 23.49 14.93 11.79
CA SER A 256 24.38 15.87 12.43
C SER A 256 23.96 17.33 12.23
N GLN A 257 23.63 17.71 10.99
CA GLN A 257 23.22 19.08 10.70
C GLN A 257 21.82 19.40 11.24
N LEU A 258 20.88 18.45 11.16
CA LEU A 258 19.54 18.61 11.72
C LEU A 258 19.57 18.77 13.24
N ASP A 259 20.38 18.00 13.95
CA ASP A 259 20.57 18.13 15.41
C ASP A 259 21.15 19.48 15.80
N GLY A 260 21.97 20.06 14.92
CA GLY A 260 22.53 21.41 15.10
C GLY A 260 21.50 22.54 15.09
N LEU A 261 20.25 22.29 14.69
CA LEU A 261 19.20 23.32 14.58
C LEU A 261 18.45 23.61 15.88
N GLY A 262 18.77 22.91 16.96
CA GLY A 262 18.23 23.19 18.30
C GLY A 262 16.83 22.66 18.59
N LYS A 263 16.17 22.02 17.63
CA LYS A 263 14.97 21.18 17.83
C LYS A 263 15.13 19.89 17.02
N HIS A 264 14.38 18.87 17.41
CA HIS A 264 14.38 17.63 16.64
C HIS A 264 13.65 17.80 15.31
N TYR A 265 14.31 17.38 14.23
CA TYR A 265 13.73 17.20 12.90
C TYR A 265 13.81 15.72 12.51
N SER A 266 12.77 15.22 11.91
CA SER A 266 12.71 13.82 11.48
C SER A 266 13.71 13.57 10.34
N LEU A 267 14.31 12.40 10.36
CA LEU A 267 15.10 11.89 9.25
C LEU A 267 14.62 10.48 8.94
N SER A 268 14.22 10.28 7.73
CA SER A 268 13.88 9.01 7.17
C SER A 268 14.67 8.75 5.89
N ALA A 269 14.61 7.55 5.34
CA ALA A 269 15.17 7.22 4.04
C ALA A 269 14.50 6.03 3.40
N ALA A 270 14.34 5.81 2.11
CA ALA A 270 13.77 4.67 1.41
C ALA A 270 14.68 3.44 1.46
N LEU A 271 14.16 2.24 1.71
CA LEU A 271 14.96 1.03 1.74
C LEU A 271 14.40 -0.04 0.80
N PRO A 272 15.24 -0.61 -0.07
CA PRO A 272 14.81 -1.58 -1.09
C PRO A 272 14.21 -2.86 -0.54
N GLY A 273 13.32 -3.48 -1.33
CA GLY A 273 12.62 -4.71 -0.99
C GLY A 273 13.30 -6.00 -1.47
N GLY A 274 14.53 -5.98 -1.98
CA GLY A 274 15.21 -7.16 -2.48
C GLY A 274 16.57 -7.39 -1.82
N GLN A 275 16.90 -8.63 -1.47
CA GLN A 275 18.16 -8.98 -0.81
C GLN A 275 19.39 -8.63 -1.63
N ASP A 276 19.30 -8.64 -2.95
CA ASP A 276 20.35 -8.18 -3.88
C ASP A 276 20.72 -6.71 -3.69
N LYS A 277 19.75 -5.88 -3.33
CA LYS A 277 19.92 -4.46 -3.02
C LYS A 277 20.17 -4.22 -1.53
N ILE A 278 19.48 -4.94 -0.64
CA ILE A 278 19.68 -4.85 0.81
C ILE A 278 21.14 -5.16 1.18
N ALA A 279 21.78 -6.12 0.47
CA ALA A 279 23.20 -6.45 0.64
C ALA A 279 24.15 -5.26 0.34
N LYS A 280 23.65 -4.18 -0.26
CA LYS A 280 24.40 -2.94 -0.52
C LYS A 280 24.21 -1.88 0.56
N ILE A 281 23.51 -2.21 1.64
CA ILE A 281 23.19 -1.30 2.75
C ILE A 281 23.79 -1.84 4.04
N GLN A 282 24.35 -0.95 4.86
CA GLN A 282 24.86 -1.30 6.19
C GLN A 282 23.68 -1.33 7.19
N THR A 283 22.88 -2.38 7.14
CA THR A 283 21.64 -2.51 7.91
C THR A 283 21.87 -2.41 9.43
N ASP A 284 23.05 -2.81 9.90
CA ASP A 284 23.50 -2.73 11.30
C ASP A 284 23.87 -1.31 11.75
N LYS A 285 23.98 -0.35 10.81
CA LYS A 285 24.52 0.98 11.12
C LYS A 285 23.53 2.12 10.88
N ILE A 286 22.73 2.04 9.80
CA ILE A 286 21.91 3.19 9.38
C ILE A 286 20.81 3.54 10.39
N GLY A 287 20.26 2.57 11.09
CA GLY A 287 19.17 2.76 12.05
C GLY A 287 19.48 3.67 13.24
N GLN A 288 20.73 4.06 13.48
CA GLN A 288 21.07 5.00 14.55
C GLN A 288 20.85 6.46 14.17
N TYR A 289 20.82 6.79 12.88
CA TYR A 289 20.73 8.16 12.39
C TYR A 289 19.30 8.60 12.10
N MET A 290 18.42 7.67 11.97
CA MET A 290 17.08 7.88 11.39
C MET A 290 15.96 7.63 12.39
N ASP A 291 14.84 8.27 12.20
CA ASP A 291 13.68 8.19 13.08
C ASP A 291 12.76 6.99 12.81
N PHE A 292 12.46 6.53 11.65
CA PHE A 292 11.74 5.29 11.29
C PHE A 292 12.15 4.75 9.91
N ALA A 293 11.79 3.54 9.48
CA ALA A 293 12.14 2.93 8.22
C ALA A 293 10.94 2.44 7.43
N ASP A 294 10.84 2.83 6.16
CA ASP A 294 9.81 2.32 5.27
C ASP A 294 10.41 1.33 4.28
N ALA A 295 10.29 0.05 4.52
CA ALA A 295 10.75 -0.94 3.56
C ALA A 295 9.81 -0.96 2.34
N MET A 296 10.36 -0.87 1.14
CA MET A 296 9.65 -1.00 -0.13
C MET A 296 9.22 -2.45 -0.36
N THR A 297 8.23 -2.91 0.37
CA THR A 297 7.76 -4.29 0.35
C THR A 297 6.69 -4.51 -0.73
N TYR A 298 6.92 -3.96 -1.89
CA TYR A 298 6.11 -4.08 -3.10
C TYR A 298 6.99 -4.08 -4.35
N ASP A 299 6.40 -4.07 -5.54
CA ASP A 299 7.10 -4.22 -6.83
C ASP A 299 7.98 -5.47 -6.90
N MET A 300 7.55 -6.55 -6.26
CA MET A 300 8.28 -7.81 -6.24
C MET A 300 8.10 -8.60 -7.53
N HIS A 301 6.96 -8.44 -8.21
CA HIS A 301 6.64 -8.98 -9.51
C HIS A 301 5.78 -8.00 -10.31
N GLY A 302 6.05 -7.90 -11.60
CA GLY A 302 5.33 -7.01 -12.51
C GLY A 302 5.57 -7.34 -13.97
N ALA A 303 4.93 -6.62 -14.88
CA ALA A 303 4.97 -6.91 -16.31
C ALA A 303 6.26 -6.44 -17.01
N TRP A 304 7.31 -6.11 -16.30
CA TRP A 304 8.70 -6.18 -16.83
C TRP A 304 9.06 -7.62 -17.25
N ASP A 305 8.46 -8.64 -16.62
CA ASP A 305 8.38 -10.01 -17.12
C ASP A 305 7.12 -10.15 -17.98
N ALA A 306 7.12 -9.54 -19.18
CA ALA A 306 5.91 -9.32 -19.99
C ALA A 306 5.14 -10.61 -20.32
N THR A 307 5.83 -11.74 -20.42
CA THR A 307 5.21 -13.04 -20.71
C THR A 307 4.83 -13.86 -19.47
N GLY A 308 4.94 -13.25 -18.30
CA GLY A 308 4.73 -13.92 -17.02
C GLY A 308 5.95 -14.75 -16.56
N PRO A 309 5.78 -15.59 -15.55
CA PRO A 309 4.51 -15.95 -14.93
C PRO A 309 3.89 -14.80 -14.13
N THR A 310 2.57 -14.65 -14.21
CA THR A 310 1.83 -13.74 -13.34
C THR A 310 2.09 -14.08 -11.86
N ASN A 311 2.25 -13.06 -11.03
CA ASN A 311 2.58 -13.28 -9.62
C ASN A 311 2.08 -12.11 -8.76
N PHE A 312 2.18 -12.24 -7.44
CA PHE A 312 1.83 -11.19 -6.49
C PHE A 312 2.84 -10.04 -6.54
N GLN A 313 2.36 -8.81 -6.52
CA GLN A 313 3.21 -7.62 -6.40
C GLN A 313 3.89 -7.54 -5.02
N ASP A 314 3.20 -8.00 -3.96
CA ASP A 314 3.56 -7.77 -2.56
C ASP A 314 3.26 -8.99 -1.67
N PRO A 315 3.78 -10.21 -1.99
CA PRO A 315 3.47 -11.40 -1.22
C PRO A 315 4.03 -11.32 0.20
N LEU A 316 3.19 -11.61 1.23
CA LEU A 316 3.66 -11.60 2.61
C LEU A 316 4.62 -12.78 2.87
N TYR A 317 4.27 -13.96 2.39
CA TYR A 317 5.09 -15.18 2.52
C TYR A 317 5.32 -15.84 1.15
N SER A 318 6.35 -16.69 1.06
CA SER A 318 6.60 -17.48 -0.13
C SER A 318 5.62 -18.65 -0.26
N SER A 319 5.35 -19.08 -1.49
CA SER A 319 4.59 -20.29 -1.81
C SER A 319 5.47 -21.33 -2.49
N PRO A 320 5.34 -22.62 -2.14
CA PRO A 320 5.97 -23.70 -2.90
C PRO A 320 5.48 -23.80 -4.35
N SER A 321 4.30 -23.25 -4.63
CA SER A 321 3.70 -23.23 -5.98
C SER A 321 4.19 -22.08 -6.84
N ASP A 322 4.91 -21.13 -6.29
CA ASP A 322 5.45 -19.99 -7.02
C ASP A 322 6.55 -20.45 -8.00
N PRO A 323 6.36 -20.29 -9.32
CA PRO A 323 7.32 -20.74 -10.32
C PRO A 323 8.48 -19.78 -10.54
N SER A 324 8.46 -18.59 -9.94
CA SER A 324 9.53 -17.60 -10.12
C SER A 324 10.87 -18.08 -9.56
N GLY A 325 11.95 -17.53 -10.11
CA GLY A 325 13.30 -17.80 -9.62
C GLY A 325 13.53 -17.30 -8.20
N THR A 326 14.64 -17.74 -7.61
CA THR A 326 15.13 -17.21 -6.33
C THR A 326 16.04 -16.00 -6.58
N ILE A 327 16.23 -15.17 -5.56
CA ILE A 327 17.14 -14.02 -5.61
C ILE A 327 18.59 -14.55 -5.51
N PRO A 328 19.44 -14.40 -6.55
CA PRO A 328 20.83 -14.82 -6.47
C PRO A 328 21.64 -13.99 -5.46
N PRO A 329 22.65 -14.60 -4.79
CA PRO A 329 23.13 -16.00 -4.89
C PRO A 329 22.41 -16.97 -3.95
N GLY A 330 21.40 -16.54 -3.21
CA GLY A 330 20.68 -17.33 -2.22
C GLY A 330 19.49 -18.10 -2.81
N THR A 331 18.66 -18.59 -1.90
CA THR A 331 17.46 -19.37 -2.23
C THR A 331 16.16 -18.69 -1.82
N GLU A 332 16.23 -17.47 -1.31
CA GLU A 332 15.06 -16.70 -0.90
C GLU A 332 14.32 -16.16 -2.13
N LYS A 333 13.02 -15.97 -1.99
CA LYS A 333 12.16 -15.31 -2.96
C LYS A 333 11.77 -13.92 -2.45
N TYR A 334 11.34 -13.07 -3.36
CA TYR A 334 10.81 -11.75 -3.01
C TYR A 334 9.53 -11.91 -2.20
N THR A 335 9.57 -11.60 -0.91
CA THR A 335 8.42 -11.55 0.00
C THR A 335 8.64 -10.50 1.08
N ILE A 336 7.55 -9.96 1.64
CA ILE A 336 7.61 -9.01 2.76
C ILE A 336 8.40 -9.62 3.93
N ASP A 337 8.11 -10.86 4.30
CA ASP A 337 8.76 -11.55 5.42
C ASP A 337 10.27 -11.70 5.21
N SER A 338 10.72 -12.03 3.99
CA SER A 338 12.15 -12.16 3.69
C SER A 338 12.88 -10.82 3.74
N VAL A 339 12.25 -9.74 3.26
CA VAL A 339 12.76 -8.38 3.35
C VAL A 339 12.93 -7.93 4.80
N ILE A 340 11.88 -8.06 5.60
CA ILE A 340 11.89 -7.65 7.01
C ILE A 340 12.93 -8.45 7.80
N LYS A 341 13.04 -9.75 7.53
CA LYS A 341 14.09 -10.60 8.14
C LYS A 341 15.49 -10.19 7.72
N ALA A 342 15.69 -9.86 6.44
CA ALA A 342 16.99 -9.40 5.95
C ALA A 342 17.46 -8.15 6.72
N TYR A 343 16.60 -7.16 6.92
CA TYR A 343 16.94 -5.98 7.70
C TYR A 343 17.15 -6.27 9.18
N THR A 344 16.28 -7.05 9.81
CA THR A 344 16.25 -7.20 11.26
C THR A 344 17.14 -8.32 11.77
N LYS A 345 17.19 -9.46 11.06
CA LYS A 345 17.92 -10.69 11.43
C LYS A 345 19.18 -10.90 10.60
N GLY A 346 19.22 -10.30 9.41
CA GLY A 346 20.25 -10.56 8.41
C GLY A 346 19.96 -11.81 7.56
N SER A 347 20.80 -11.96 6.53
CA SER A 347 20.83 -13.17 5.71
C SER A 347 22.27 -13.48 5.30
N SER A 348 22.80 -14.59 5.81
CA SER A 348 24.19 -15.00 5.54
C SER A 348 24.41 -15.35 4.08
N ALA A 349 23.39 -15.85 3.37
CA ALA A 349 23.47 -16.18 1.96
C ALA A 349 23.76 -14.96 1.08
N TYR A 350 23.35 -13.78 1.54
CA TYR A 350 23.55 -12.50 0.83
C TYR A 350 24.59 -11.59 1.49
N GLY A 351 25.18 -12.03 2.61
CA GLY A 351 26.12 -11.22 3.37
C GLY A 351 25.48 -10.04 4.10
N ILE A 352 24.19 -10.09 4.35
CA ILE A 352 23.43 -9.03 5.06
C ILE A 352 23.58 -9.24 6.56
N PRO A 353 24.12 -8.26 7.32
CA PRO A 353 24.36 -8.42 8.77
C PRO A 353 23.06 -8.41 9.59
N GLY A 354 21.98 -7.80 9.11
CA GLY A 354 20.80 -7.52 9.91
C GLY A 354 21.03 -6.42 10.92
N GLY A 355 20.34 -6.49 12.07
CA GLY A 355 20.57 -5.55 13.18
C GLY A 355 19.81 -4.24 13.09
N PHE A 356 19.03 -4.01 12.01
CA PHE A 356 18.15 -2.86 11.96
C PHE A 356 17.04 -3.01 13.00
N PRO A 357 16.77 -1.98 13.83
CA PRO A 357 15.75 -2.08 14.89
C PRO A 357 14.34 -2.30 14.31
N ALA A 358 13.70 -3.40 14.69
CA ALA A 358 12.36 -3.75 14.18
C ALA A 358 11.32 -2.66 14.46
N ASN A 359 11.30 -2.11 15.67
CA ASN A 359 10.43 -1.00 16.05
C ASN A 359 10.73 0.32 15.34
N LYS A 360 11.61 0.26 14.40
CA LYS A 360 12.05 1.30 13.55
C LYS A 360 11.73 1.02 12.06
N LEU A 361 11.17 -0.08 11.68
CA LEU A 361 10.91 -0.48 10.31
C LEU A 361 9.40 -0.56 10.03
N THR A 362 8.90 0.15 9.02
CA THR A 362 7.52 0.00 8.54
C THR A 362 7.42 -1.03 7.43
N VAL A 363 6.21 -1.45 7.13
CA VAL A 363 5.88 -2.27 5.95
C VAL A 363 5.23 -1.38 4.91
N GLY A 364 5.78 -1.36 3.70
CA GLY A 364 5.20 -0.67 2.56
C GLY A 364 3.95 -1.38 2.04
N ILE A 365 2.89 -0.63 1.86
CA ILE A 365 1.59 -1.09 1.35
C ILE A 365 1.25 -0.28 0.09
N PRO A 366 1.23 -0.91 -1.09
CA PRO A 366 0.90 -0.21 -2.33
C PRO A 366 -0.61 0.01 -2.45
N PHE A 367 -0.99 1.18 -2.95
CA PHE A 367 -2.37 1.49 -3.34
C PHE A 367 -2.57 1.44 -4.86
N TYR A 368 -1.60 0.93 -5.58
CA TYR A 368 -1.61 0.65 -7.02
C TYR A 368 -1.37 -0.84 -7.27
N TYR A 369 -1.55 -1.25 -8.53
CA TYR A 369 -1.49 -2.63 -8.97
C TYR A 369 -0.50 -2.81 -10.12
N ARG A 370 0.15 -3.98 -10.13
CA ARG A 370 0.93 -4.47 -11.27
C ARG A 370 0.11 -5.51 -12.02
N GLY A 371 0.05 -5.42 -13.35
CA GLY A 371 -0.84 -6.26 -14.12
C GLY A 371 -0.32 -6.76 -15.46
N TRP A 372 -0.89 -7.88 -15.89
CA TRP A 372 -0.65 -8.54 -17.17
C TRP A 372 -1.96 -8.75 -17.93
N THR A 373 -1.88 -8.89 -19.25
CA THR A 373 -3.03 -9.18 -20.11
C THR A 373 -2.83 -10.47 -20.91
N GLY A 374 -3.93 -10.99 -21.49
CA GLY A 374 -3.93 -12.23 -22.23
C GLY A 374 -3.59 -13.44 -21.37
N VAL A 375 -3.98 -13.37 -20.10
CA VAL A 375 -3.71 -14.40 -19.10
C VAL A 375 -4.79 -15.46 -19.14
N PRO A 376 -4.46 -16.76 -19.34
CA PRO A 376 -5.45 -17.82 -19.23
C PRO A 376 -5.86 -18.03 -17.76
N ALA A 377 -7.13 -18.41 -17.55
CA ALA A 377 -7.64 -18.63 -16.19
C ALA A 377 -6.85 -19.73 -15.44
N GLY A 378 -6.43 -20.77 -16.13
CA GLY A 378 -5.79 -21.92 -15.48
C GLY A 378 -6.69 -22.53 -14.40
N ASN A 379 -6.07 -23.14 -13.40
CA ASN A 379 -6.77 -23.68 -12.23
C ASN A 379 -6.88 -22.67 -11.07
N ASN A 380 -6.19 -21.53 -11.18
CA ASN A 380 -6.00 -20.55 -10.10
C ASN A 380 -6.35 -19.12 -10.56
N HIS A 381 -7.34 -18.96 -11.42
CA HIS A 381 -7.82 -17.63 -11.85
C HIS A 381 -6.67 -16.71 -12.27
N GLY A 382 -5.87 -17.18 -13.23
CA GLY A 382 -4.75 -16.41 -13.79
C GLY A 382 -3.47 -16.37 -12.97
N LEU A 383 -3.45 -16.84 -11.72
CA LEU A 383 -2.24 -16.86 -10.90
C LEU A 383 -1.23 -17.90 -11.41
N TYR A 384 0.05 -17.49 -11.51
CA TYR A 384 1.17 -18.29 -12.01
C TYR A 384 0.98 -18.78 -13.46
N GLN A 385 0.31 -17.99 -14.27
CA GLN A 385 0.09 -18.28 -15.70
C GLN A 385 1.02 -17.45 -16.58
N SER A 386 1.17 -17.90 -17.84
CA SER A 386 1.77 -17.07 -18.87
C SER A 386 0.88 -15.88 -19.21
N ALA A 387 1.48 -14.84 -19.80
CA ALA A 387 0.78 -13.65 -20.26
C ALA A 387 1.19 -13.32 -21.70
N THR A 388 0.45 -12.44 -22.36
CA THR A 388 0.83 -11.92 -23.70
C THR A 388 1.52 -10.56 -23.62
N GLY A 389 1.47 -9.90 -22.47
CA GLY A 389 2.10 -8.60 -22.26
C GLY A 389 1.60 -7.94 -20.95
N PRO A 390 2.03 -6.70 -20.71
CA PRO A 390 1.50 -5.90 -19.62
C PRO A 390 0.00 -5.63 -19.80
N SER A 391 -0.73 -5.44 -18.70
CA SER A 391 -2.13 -5.00 -18.73
C SER A 391 -2.25 -3.65 -19.44
N PRO A 392 -3.41 -3.30 -20.01
CA PRO A 392 -3.61 -1.97 -20.56
C PRO A 392 -3.31 -0.88 -19.52
N GLY A 393 -2.72 0.22 -19.99
CA GLY A 393 -2.58 1.41 -19.17
C GLY A 393 -3.93 2.07 -18.91
N HIS A 394 -3.99 2.86 -17.85
CA HIS A 394 -5.18 3.63 -17.47
C HIS A 394 -4.85 5.12 -17.41
N THR A 395 -5.83 5.96 -17.71
CA THR A 395 -5.60 7.39 -17.93
C THR A 395 -5.04 8.11 -16.70
N LEU A 396 -5.55 7.83 -15.50
CA LEU A 396 -5.09 8.52 -14.29
C LEU A 396 -3.70 8.07 -13.86
N SER A 397 -3.32 6.83 -14.17
CA SER A 397 -1.95 6.31 -13.99
C SER A 397 -1.03 6.58 -15.18
N GLY A 398 -1.39 7.53 -16.06
CA GLY A 398 -0.55 8.03 -17.15
C GLY A 398 -0.48 7.13 -18.37
N ASP A 399 -1.47 6.27 -18.58
CA ASP A 399 -1.54 5.30 -19.67
C ASP A 399 -0.37 4.30 -19.70
N VAL A 400 0.30 4.08 -18.53
CA VAL A 400 1.44 3.17 -18.43
C VAL A 400 0.99 1.72 -18.43
N PRO A 401 1.40 0.92 -19.44
CA PRO A 401 1.04 -0.50 -19.47
C PRO A 401 1.60 -1.24 -18.26
N GLY A 402 0.77 -2.10 -17.67
CA GLY A 402 1.14 -2.91 -16.51
C GLY A 402 0.98 -2.22 -15.14
N VAL A 403 0.47 -0.98 -15.12
CA VAL A 403 0.22 -0.21 -13.89
C VAL A 403 -1.23 0.27 -13.88
N ALA A 404 -1.86 0.23 -12.71
CA ALA A 404 -3.17 0.84 -12.48
C ALA A 404 -3.31 1.28 -11.02
N MET A 405 -3.98 2.40 -10.79
CA MET A 405 -4.33 2.86 -9.44
C MET A 405 -5.54 2.10 -8.88
N TYR A 406 -5.65 1.97 -7.56
CA TYR A 406 -6.83 1.36 -6.94
C TYR A 406 -8.14 1.98 -7.44
N LYS A 407 -8.23 3.31 -7.51
CA LYS A 407 -9.42 4.03 -7.97
C LYS A 407 -9.83 3.72 -9.41
N GLU A 408 -8.89 3.31 -10.25
CA GLU A 408 -9.15 2.94 -11.65
C GLU A 408 -9.66 1.51 -11.80
N LEU A 409 -9.34 0.64 -10.84
CA LEU A 409 -9.70 -0.78 -10.87
C LEU A 409 -10.85 -1.16 -9.94
N THR A 410 -11.57 -0.20 -9.34
CA THR A 410 -12.65 -0.50 -8.37
C THR A 410 -13.72 -1.45 -8.90
N GLY A 411 -13.96 -1.47 -10.21
CA GLY A 411 -14.87 -2.41 -10.87
C GLY A 411 -14.38 -3.87 -10.88
N VAL A 412 -13.10 -4.10 -10.74
CA VAL A 412 -12.45 -5.42 -10.69
C VAL A 412 -12.12 -5.78 -9.23
N VAL A 413 -11.36 -4.93 -8.56
CA VAL A 413 -10.81 -5.23 -7.22
C VAL A 413 -11.87 -5.26 -6.12
N ASN A 414 -13.04 -4.66 -6.34
CA ASN A 414 -14.18 -4.72 -5.44
C ASN A 414 -15.27 -5.70 -5.92
N ASN A 415 -15.06 -6.38 -7.05
CA ASN A 415 -15.95 -7.44 -7.52
C ASN A 415 -15.56 -8.77 -6.85
N PRO A 416 -16.43 -9.39 -6.03
CA PRO A 416 -16.12 -10.66 -5.39
C PRO A 416 -15.86 -11.81 -6.36
N ALA A 417 -16.33 -11.72 -7.62
CA ALA A 417 -16.08 -12.73 -8.64
C ALA A 417 -14.65 -12.66 -9.22
N ASP A 418 -14.02 -11.49 -9.13
CA ASP A 418 -12.71 -11.21 -9.71
C ASP A 418 -11.61 -11.09 -8.64
N THR A 419 -11.98 -11.15 -7.35
CA THR A 419 -11.08 -10.97 -6.21
C THR A 419 -10.76 -12.29 -5.55
N PHE A 420 -9.48 -12.57 -5.39
CA PHE A 420 -8.97 -13.83 -4.84
C PHE A 420 -7.94 -13.57 -3.74
N PHE A 421 -7.77 -14.55 -2.86
CA PHE A 421 -6.81 -14.49 -1.76
C PHE A 421 -6.12 -15.85 -1.57
N ASP A 422 -4.79 -15.86 -1.52
CA ASP A 422 -4.03 -17.06 -1.22
C ASP A 422 -3.66 -17.10 0.27
N PRO A 423 -4.16 -18.09 1.02
CA PRO A 423 -3.86 -18.24 2.44
C PRO A 423 -2.40 -18.65 2.71
N THR A 424 -1.67 -19.14 1.70
CA THR A 424 -0.25 -19.48 1.84
C THR A 424 0.63 -18.24 1.83
N THR A 425 0.45 -17.40 0.82
CA THR A 425 1.19 -16.14 0.70
C THR A 425 0.56 -15.00 1.50
N GLN A 426 -0.65 -15.18 2.02
CA GLN A 426 -1.44 -14.14 2.69
C GLN A 426 -1.64 -12.89 1.82
N SER A 427 -1.83 -13.10 0.53
CA SER A 427 -1.86 -12.04 -0.48
C SER A 427 -3.06 -12.14 -1.41
N ALA A 428 -3.47 -11.01 -1.96
CA ALA A 428 -4.58 -10.91 -2.88
C ALA A 428 -4.08 -10.85 -4.34
N TRP A 429 -4.95 -11.30 -5.25
CA TRP A 429 -4.84 -11.02 -6.67
C TRP A 429 -6.23 -10.87 -7.27
N PHE A 430 -6.28 -10.31 -8.48
CA PHE A 430 -7.53 -9.98 -9.16
C PHE A 430 -7.45 -10.45 -10.61
N TYR A 431 -8.55 -11.00 -11.12
CA TYR A 431 -8.60 -11.57 -12.46
C TYR A 431 -9.97 -11.38 -13.08
N ASP A 432 -10.05 -10.59 -14.16
CA ASP A 432 -11.31 -10.26 -14.85
C ASP A 432 -11.68 -11.22 -16.01
N GLY A 433 -10.92 -12.31 -16.14
CA GLY A 433 -11.07 -13.28 -17.26
C GLY A 433 -10.05 -13.09 -18.38
N THR A 434 -9.27 -12.00 -18.38
CA THR A 434 -8.26 -11.68 -19.38
C THR A 434 -7.04 -11.02 -18.76
N ASN A 435 -7.26 -10.08 -17.84
CA ASN A 435 -6.21 -9.34 -17.15
C ASN A 435 -6.04 -9.88 -15.73
N PHE A 436 -4.79 -9.97 -15.31
CA PHE A 436 -4.38 -10.31 -13.96
C PHE A 436 -3.76 -9.07 -13.30
N TYR A 437 -4.10 -8.82 -12.05
CA TYR A 437 -3.51 -7.75 -11.25
C TYR A 437 -3.09 -8.28 -9.88
N GLY A 438 -1.86 -7.98 -9.47
CA GLY A 438 -1.35 -8.18 -8.12
C GLY A 438 -1.36 -6.87 -7.34
N GLY A 439 -1.73 -6.92 -6.05
CA GLY A 439 -1.73 -5.76 -5.17
C GLY A 439 -2.65 -5.92 -3.95
N SER A 440 -2.86 -4.82 -3.25
CA SER A 440 -3.53 -4.84 -1.95
C SER A 440 -5.05 -5.00 -2.03
N SER A 441 -5.59 -5.72 -1.05
CA SER A 441 -7.01 -5.75 -0.70
C SER A 441 -7.17 -5.49 0.80
N PRO A 442 -8.36 -5.14 1.31
CA PRO A 442 -8.58 -5.02 2.75
C PRO A 442 -8.19 -6.28 3.53
N GLN A 443 -8.37 -7.48 2.94
CA GLN A 443 -7.99 -8.74 3.57
C GLN A 443 -6.46 -8.92 3.62
N SER A 444 -5.75 -8.63 2.54
CA SER A 444 -4.29 -8.73 2.54
C SER A 444 -3.64 -7.64 3.40
N ILE A 445 -4.22 -6.44 3.46
CA ILE A 445 -3.80 -5.37 4.39
C ILE A 445 -3.94 -5.82 5.83
N LYS A 446 -5.05 -6.49 6.20
CA LYS A 446 -5.18 -7.06 7.53
C LYS A 446 -4.06 -8.04 7.86
N ALA A 447 -3.70 -8.92 6.95
CA ALA A 447 -2.59 -9.85 7.18
C ALA A 447 -1.26 -9.12 7.39
N ARG A 448 -1.02 -8.01 6.67
CA ARG A 448 0.18 -7.18 6.84
C ARG A 448 0.18 -6.41 8.15
N THR A 449 -0.96 -5.86 8.57
CA THR A 449 -1.05 -5.17 9.86
C THR A 449 -0.93 -6.14 11.04
N ASP A 450 -1.47 -7.35 10.94
CA ASP A 450 -1.22 -8.42 11.92
C ASP A 450 0.28 -8.76 11.98
N TYR A 451 0.95 -8.89 10.82
CA TYR A 451 2.38 -9.15 10.72
C TYR A 451 3.21 -8.02 11.36
N ILE A 452 2.85 -6.76 11.14
CA ILE A 452 3.48 -5.58 11.76
C ILE A 452 3.46 -5.72 13.29
N HIS A 453 2.30 -5.97 13.86
CA HIS A 453 2.15 -6.14 15.31
C HIS A 453 2.97 -7.32 15.84
N CYS A 454 2.87 -8.48 15.19
CA CYS A 454 3.50 -9.71 15.64
C CYS A 454 5.02 -9.69 15.51
N SER A 455 5.53 -8.90 14.58
CA SER A 455 6.98 -8.71 14.36
C SER A 455 7.55 -7.54 15.15
N GLY A 456 6.72 -6.79 15.89
CA GLY A 456 7.13 -5.62 16.65
C GLY A 456 7.67 -4.49 15.77
N LEU A 457 7.08 -4.33 14.57
CA LEU A 457 7.49 -3.30 13.61
C LEU A 457 6.94 -1.93 13.96
N ALA A 458 7.49 -0.89 13.34
CA ALA A 458 7.11 0.50 13.60
C ALA A 458 5.67 0.81 13.16
N GLY A 459 5.22 0.25 12.05
CA GLY A 459 3.92 0.55 11.48
C GLY A 459 3.81 0.25 10.00
N ALA A 460 2.99 1.00 9.29
CA ALA A 460 2.79 0.89 7.85
C ALA A 460 3.11 2.19 7.13
N MET A 461 3.68 2.06 5.93
CA MET A 461 3.82 3.13 4.96
C MET A 461 2.91 2.86 3.77
N MET A 462 2.30 3.87 3.21
CA MET A 462 1.31 3.79 2.14
C MET A 462 1.77 4.58 0.92
N PHE A 463 1.90 3.92 -0.21
CA PHE A 463 2.24 4.54 -1.49
C PHE A 463 1.15 4.28 -2.54
N SER A 464 0.45 5.32 -3.03
CA SER A 464 0.42 6.67 -2.50
C SER A 464 -1.04 7.13 -2.34
N LEU A 465 -1.25 8.29 -1.72
CA LEU A 465 -2.60 8.76 -1.37
C LEU A 465 -3.46 9.08 -2.58
N TYR A 466 -2.87 9.53 -3.69
CA TYR A 466 -3.67 9.88 -4.87
C TYR A 466 -4.21 8.67 -5.63
N ASP A 467 -3.78 7.47 -5.29
CA ASP A 467 -4.32 6.21 -5.82
C ASP A 467 -5.67 5.83 -5.24
N LEU A 468 -6.05 6.44 -4.12
CA LEU A 468 -7.24 6.07 -3.36
C LEU A 468 -8.55 6.37 -4.09
N ASP A 469 -9.54 5.54 -3.84
CA ASP A 469 -10.94 5.83 -4.14
C ASP A 469 -11.51 6.93 -3.22
N PRO A 470 -12.63 7.56 -3.57
CA PRO A 470 -13.24 8.59 -2.74
C PRO A 470 -13.62 8.14 -1.32
N ALA A 471 -13.77 6.84 -1.09
CA ALA A 471 -14.06 6.27 0.23
C ALA A 471 -12.79 6.00 1.06
N SER A 472 -11.60 6.17 0.46
CA SER A 472 -10.30 5.85 1.07
C SER A 472 -10.24 4.41 1.61
N THR A 473 -10.75 3.46 0.83
CA THR A 473 -11.00 2.07 1.26
C THR A 473 -9.73 1.40 1.78
N LEU A 474 -8.63 1.43 1.01
CA LEU A 474 -7.38 0.78 1.43
C LEU A 474 -6.72 1.52 2.60
N PHE A 475 -6.76 2.85 2.61
CA PHE A 475 -6.27 3.66 3.73
C PHE A 475 -6.98 3.29 5.04
N ASN A 476 -8.31 3.24 5.00
CA ASN A 476 -9.11 2.87 6.16
C ASN A 476 -8.82 1.43 6.61
N ALA A 477 -8.53 0.51 5.70
CA ALA A 477 -8.11 -0.86 6.05
C ALA A 477 -6.78 -0.86 6.82
N VAL A 478 -5.80 -0.04 6.42
CA VAL A 478 -4.53 0.11 7.15
C VAL A 478 -4.77 0.69 8.55
N VAL A 479 -5.50 1.80 8.64
CA VAL A 479 -5.80 2.47 9.91
C VAL A 479 -6.51 1.52 10.88
N ASN A 480 -7.55 0.83 10.42
CA ASN A 480 -8.31 -0.11 11.24
C ASN A 480 -7.48 -1.34 11.63
N GLY A 481 -6.64 -1.83 10.72
CA GLY A 481 -5.77 -2.98 10.99
C GLY A 481 -4.71 -2.66 12.03
N LEU A 482 -4.07 -1.48 11.96
CA LEU A 482 -3.10 -1.03 12.97
C LEU A 482 -3.76 -0.71 14.32
N ALA A 483 -5.01 -0.24 14.34
CA ALA A 483 -5.74 0.02 15.58
C ALA A 483 -6.27 -1.25 16.26
N ALA A 484 -6.23 -2.40 15.61
CA ALA A 484 -6.79 -3.64 16.14
C ALA A 484 -6.03 -4.13 17.38
N SER A 485 -6.78 -4.43 18.46
CA SER A 485 -6.22 -4.82 19.76
C SER A 485 -5.79 -6.31 19.84
N THR A 486 -6.15 -7.12 18.86
CA THR A 486 -5.89 -8.56 18.83
C THR A 486 -5.32 -8.95 17.47
N PRO A 487 -4.01 -8.86 17.28
CA PRO A 487 -3.38 -9.32 16.05
C PRO A 487 -3.44 -10.84 15.94
N GLY A 488 -3.72 -11.34 14.75
CA GLY A 488 -3.65 -12.76 14.45
C GLY A 488 -2.20 -13.22 14.25
N CYS A 489 -1.42 -13.35 15.34
CA CYS A 489 -0.02 -13.74 15.26
C CYS A 489 0.18 -15.23 14.89
N ALA A 490 -0.28 -15.62 13.72
CA ALA A 490 0.09 -16.89 13.11
C ALA A 490 1.43 -16.73 12.39
N GLY A 491 2.37 -17.65 12.64
CA GLY A 491 3.58 -17.74 11.81
C GLY A 491 3.24 -18.16 10.37
N PRO A 492 4.23 -18.17 9.45
CA PRO A 492 4.01 -18.63 8.10
C PRO A 492 3.36 -20.03 8.12
N PRO A 493 2.41 -20.30 7.21
CA PRO A 493 1.78 -21.61 7.16
C PRO A 493 2.84 -22.69 7.03
N THR A 494 2.94 -23.55 8.05
CA THR A 494 3.92 -24.64 8.04
C THR A 494 3.46 -25.68 7.02
N THR A 495 4.16 -25.78 5.91
CA THR A 495 4.00 -26.87 4.95
C THR A 495 4.51 -28.14 5.62
N THR A 496 3.62 -28.89 6.24
CA THR A 496 3.96 -30.23 6.72
C THR A 496 4.16 -31.10 5.49
N THR A 497 5.41 -31.26 5.08
CA THR A 497 5.80 -32.26 4.07
C THR A 497 5.53 -33.63 4.70
N THR A 498 4.40 -34.23 4.35
CA THR A 498 4.07 -35.58 4.74
C THR A 498 5.01 -36.51 3.97
N THR A 499 6.16 -36.81 4.56
CA THR A 499 7.01 -37.91 4.11
C THR A 499 6.25 -39.18 4.41
N THR A 500 5.66 -39.78 3.39
CA THR A 500 5.00 -41.09 3.50
C THR A 500 6.04 -42.17 3.78
N THR A 501 6.33 -42.38 5.04
CA THR A 501 7.07 -43.58 5.46
C THR A 501 6.02 -44.67 5.67
N THR A 502 5.99 -45.62 4.76
CA THR A 502 5.18 -46.84 4.87
C THR A 502 5.68 -47.66 6.03
N THR A 503 5.01 -47.63 7.17
CA THR A 503 5.24 -48.53 8.28
C THR A 503 3.95 -49.31 8.56
N THR A 504 4.12 -50.59 8.60
CA THR A 504 3.14 -51.65 8.74
C THR A 504 2.26 -51.51 9.99
N THR A 505 1.01 -51.77 9.80
CA THR A 505 -0.15 -51.79 10.68
C THR A 505 0.08 -52.38 12.05
N THR A 506 -0.27 -51.63 13.10
CA THR A 506 -0.71 -52.22 14.37
C THR A 506 -2.09 -51.62 14.69
N THR A 507 -3.08 -52.47 14.72
CA THR A 507 -4.47 -52.13 14.96
C THR A 507 -4.67 -51.69 16.41
N THR A 508 -4.95 -50.39 16.62
CA THR A 508 -5.44 -49.92 17.92
C THR A 508 -6.88 -49.47 17.74
N THR A 509 -7.77 -50.13 18.42
CA THR A 509 -9.22 -49.93 18.41
C THR A 509 -9.59 -48.54 18.90
N THR A 510 -10.03 -47.68 17.99
CA THR A 510 -10.58 -46.34 18.36
C THR A 510 -12.04 -46.49 18.71
N THR A 511 -12.39 -46.24 19.95
CA THR A 511 -13.78 -46.17 20.43
C THR A 511 -14.48 -45.00 19.76
N THR A 512 -15.51 -45.25 18.99
CA THR A 512 -16.43 -44.27 18.42
C THR A 512 -17.16 -43.55 19.56
N PRO A 513 -17.23 -42.18 19.56
CA PRO A 513 -18.08 -41.46 20.50
C PRO A 513 -19.56 -41.76 20.20
N PRO A 514 -20.40 -41.89 21.19
CA PRO A 514 -21.83 -42.10 20.99
C PRO A 514 -22.52 -40.79 20.61
N GLY A 515 -22.96 -40.70 19.37
CA GLY A 515 -23.74 -39.58 18.85
C GLY A 515 -23.52 -39.37 17.37
N GLY A 516 -24.46 -39.78 16.54
CA GLY A 516 -24.34 -39.83 15.08
C GLY A 516 -24.24 -38.47 14.35
N CYS A 517 -23.29 -37.62 14.70
CA CYS A 517 -22.96 -36.43 13.91
C CYS A 517 -22.17 -36.84 12.67
N THR A 518 -22.61 -36.35 11.49
CA THR A 518 -21.90 -36.55 10.22
C THR A 518 -20.81 -35.51 10.00
N ALA A 519 -20.89 -34.34 10.68
CA ALA A 519 -19.88 -33.29 10.61
C ALA A 519 -18.67 -33.61 11.51
N ALA A 520 -17.47 -33.16 11.06
CA ALA A 520 -16.26 -33.27 11.85
C ALA A 520 -16.36 -32.54 13.20
N ALA A 521 -15.71 -33.06 14.24
CA ALA A 521 -15.70 -32.41 15.54
C ALA A 521 -15.02 -31.05 15.47
N TRP A 522 -15.60 -30.05 16.14
CA TRP A 522 -14.99 -28.73 16.31
C TRP A 522 -13.64 -28.85 17.03
N ASN A 523 -12.69 -28.03 16.59
CA ASN A 523 -11.37 -27.95 17.19
C ASN A 523 -10.94 -26.48 17.32
N ALA A 524 -10.52 -26.06 18.49
CA ALA A 524 -10.15 -24.67 18.77
C ALA A 524 -8.98 -24.13 17.93
N SER A 525 -8.09 -25.01 17.47
CA SER A 525 -6.95 -24.63 16.62
C SER A 525 -7.26 -24.60 15.11
N THR A 526 -8.46 -25.04 14.70
CA THR A 526 -8.86 -25.09 13.30
C THR A 526 -9.59 -23.81 12.90
N PRO A 527 -9.17 -23.11 11.84
CA PRO A 527 -9.94 -22.01 11.30
C PRO A 527 -11.16 -22.53 10.53
N TYR A 528 -12.28 -21.88 10.69
CA TYR A 528 -13.55 -22.20 10.02
C TYR A 528 -14.03 -20.97 9.25
N ASN A 529 -14.24 -21.11 7.95
CA ASN A 529 -14.87 -20.07 7.14
C ASN A 529 -16.38 -20.00 7.39
N GLY A 530 -17.00 -18.89 7.06
CA GLY A 530 -18.45 -18.77 7.06
C GLY A 530 -19.08 -19.90 6.21
N GLY A 531 -20.09 -20.59 6.78
CA GLY A 531 -20.69 -21.78 6.19
C GLY A 531 -20.04 -23.11 6.59
N ALA A 532 -18.87 -23.13 7.23
CA ALA A 532 -18.27 -24.36 7.72
C ALA A 532 -19.15 -25.04 8.78
N VAL A 533 -19.31 -26.36 8.66
CA VAL A 533 -20.17 -27.15 9.57
C VAL A 533 -19.33 -28.07 10.43
N VAL A 534 -19.54 -28.00 11.76
CA VAL A 534 -18.83 -28.82 12.75
C VAL A 534 -19.80 -29.47 13.73
N SER A 535 -19.33 -30.49 14.45
CA SER A 535 -20.05 -31.04 15.58
C SER A 535 -19.38 -30.61 16.91
N TYR A 536 -20.21 -30.21 17.88
CA TYR A 536 -19.74 -29.86 19.22
C TYR A 536 -20.83 -30.09 20.27
N ASN A 537 -20.50 -30.72 21.38
CA ASN A 537 -21.43 -31.07 22.48
C ASN A 537 -22.71 -31.78 22.02
N GLY A 538 -22.61 -32.65 21.00
CA GLY A 538 -23.76 -33.40 20.51
C GLY A 538 -24.69 -32.62 19.57
N HIS A 539 -24.33 -31.39 19.19
CA HIS A 539 -25.04 -30.58 18.22
C HIS A 539 -24.18 -30.38 16.96
N GLN A 540 -24.83 -30.04 15.86
CA GLN A 540 -24.21 -29.61 14.62
C GLN A 540 -24.30 -28.07 14.54
N TRP A 541 -23.19 -27.40 14.20
CA TRP A 541 -23.04 -25.95 14.20
C TRP A 541 -22.53 -25.46 12.86
N THR A 542 -23.06 -24.34 12.38
CA THR A 542 -22.56 -23.65 11.19
C THR A 542 -21.91 -22.34 11.56
N ALA A 543 -20.69 -22.09 11.10
CA ALA A 543 -20.01 -20.81 11.27
C ALA A 543 -20.75 -19.72 10.45
N LYS A 544 -21.07 -18.59 11.08
CA LYS A 544 -21.73 -17.43 10.42
C LYS A 544 -20.76 -16.65 9.55
N TRP A 545 -19.53 -16.56 9.99
CA TRP A 545 -18.39 -15.92 9.33
C TRP A 545 -17.12 -16.66 9.75
N TRP A 546 -15.98 -16.19 9.28
CA TRP A 546 -14.69 -16.79 9.64
C TRP A 546 -14.48 -16.76 11.16
N THR A 547 -14.06 -17.88 11.74
CA THR A 547 -13.79 -18.02 13.17
C THR A 547 -12.69 -19.05 13.44
N GLN A 548 -11.89 -18.80 14.49
CA GLN A 548 -10.93 -19.76 15.04
C GLN A 548 -10.85 -19.57 16.56
N GLY A 549 -10.88 -20.65 17.30
CA GLY A 549 -10.87 -20.59 18.76
C GLY A 549 -12.23 -20.32 19.42
N ASP A 550 -13.20 -19.76 18.71
CA ASP A 550 -14.52 -19.49 19.26
C ASP A 550 -15.33 -20.78 19.38
N THR A 551 -15.68 -21.12 20.60
CA THR A 551 -16.42 -22.35 20.91
C THR A 551 -17.86 -22.27 20.43
N PRO A 552 -18.37 -23.28 19.67
CA PRO A 552 -19.78 -23.34 19.33
C PRO A 552 -20.69 -23.26 20.55
N GLY A 553 -21.67 -22.33 20.51
CA GLY A 553 -22.52 -22.00 21.67
C GLY A 553 -21.92 -20.99 22.65
N GLY A 554 -20.72 -20.49 22.42
CA GLY A 554 -20.08 -19.44 23.22
C GLY A 554 -20.73 -18.07 23.05
N SER A 555 -20.39 -17.12 23.96
CA SER A 555 -20.95 -15.77 24.01
C SER A 555 -20.65 -14.88 22.80
N GLN A 556 -19.68 -15.25 21.97
CA GLN A 556 -19.27 -14.49 20.77
C GLN A 556 -20.30 -14.58 19.61
N GLY A 557 -21.24 -15.51 19.70
CA GLY A 557 -22.35 -15.62 18.74
C GLY A 557 -21.96 -15.94 17.30
N VAL A 558 -20.72 -16.42 17.05
CA VAL A 558 -20.18 -16.73 15.72
C VAL A 558 -20.70 -18.03 15.11
N TRP A 559 -21.38 -18.85 15.88
CA TRP A 559 -21.93 -20.14 15.45
C TRP A 559 -23.46 -20.11 15.48
N THR A 560 -24.06 -20.74 14.48
CA THR A 560 -25.49 -21.08 14.46
C THR A 560 -25.66 -22.53 14.87
N ASP A 561 -26.50 -22.79 15.86
CA ASP A 561 -26.88 -24.16 16.25
C ASP A 561 -27.84 -24.76 15.24
N ASN A 562 -27.47 -25.86 14.61
CA ASN A 562 -28.29 -26.58 13.63
C ASN A 562 -29.10 -27.73 14.30
N GLY A 563 -29.01 -27.86 15.63
CA GLY A 563 -29.70 -28.89 16.40
C GLY A 563 -28.87 -30.11 16.75
N PRO A 564 -29.41 -31.04 17.55
CA PRO A 564 -28.73 -32.22 18.04
C PRO A 564 -28.36 -33.23 16.95
N CYS A 565 -27.21 -33.84 17.06
CA CYS A 565 -26.74 -34.90 16.18
C CYS A 565 -27.57 -36.18 16.33
N GLY A 566 -27.99 -36.80 15.23
CA GLY A 566 -28.75 -38.05 15.22
C GLY A 566 -30.25 -37.87 15.25
N GLY A 567 -30.75 -36.65 15.22
CA GLY A 567 -32.16 -36.35 15.00
C GLY A 567 -32.50 -36.47 13.51
N SER A 568 -33.29 -37.47 13.13
CA SER A 568 -34.00 -37.47 11.85
C SER A 568 -34.97 -36.29 11.89
N THR A 569 -34.67 -35.23 11.12
CA THR A 569 -35.59 -34.11 10.96
C THR A 569 -36.72 -34.52 10.02
N THR A 570 -37.67 -35.25 10.56
CA THR A 570 -39.02 -35.25 9.99
C THR A 570 -39.82 -34.21 10.78
N PRO A 571 -40.26 -33.10 10.18
CA PRO A 571 -41.12 -32.15 10.88
C PRO A 571 -42.45 -32.86 11.22
N PRO A 572 -43.04 -32.61 12.40
CA PRO A 572 -44.37 -33.10 12.69
C PRO A 572 -45.41 -32.28 11.90
N GLY A 573 -46.13 -32.94 11.00
CA GLY A 573 -47.38 -32.47 10.46
C GLY A 573 -47.32 -31.62 9.21
N GLY A 574 -47.81 -32.18 8.11
CA GLY A 574 -47.89 -31.63 6.78
C GLY A 574 -48.52 -30.24 6.67
N GLY A 575 -47.79 -29.40 6.03
CA GLY A 575 -48.20 -28.14 5.42
C GLY A 575 -47.14 -27.73 4.40
N ASN A 576 -47.56 -27.32 3.20
CA ASN A 576 -46.69 -26.89 2.11
C ASN A 576 -45.91 -25.61 2.50
N CYS A 577 -44.86 -25.70 3.30
CA CYS A 577 -43.94 -24.59 3.53
C CYS A 577 -43.14 -24.30 2.26
N PRO A 578 -43.05 -23.02 1.83
CA PRO A 578 -42.16 -22.61 0.74
C PRO A 578 -40.70 -22.74 1.12
N THR A 579 -39.79 -22.52 0.17
CA THR A 579 -38.34 -22.53 0.36
C THR A 579 -37.95 -21.63 1.54
N PRO A 580 -37.06 -22.08 2.44
CA PRO A 580 -36.58 -21.26 3.54
C PRO A 580 -35.95 -19.94 3.09
N TRP A 581 -36.17 -18.87 3.86
CA TRP A 581 -35.53 -17.58 3.66
C TRP A 581 -34.01 -17.66 3.89
N SER A 582 -33.25 -16.89 3.10
CA SER A 582 -31.81 -16.77 3.23
C SER A 582 -31.39 -15.31 3.12
N ALA A 583 -30.52 -14.84 4.02
CA ALA A 583 -30.05 -13.46 4.05
C ALA A 583 -29.22 -13.07 2.81
N SER A 584 -28.59 -14.02 2.16
CA SER A 584 -27.76 -13.78 0.96
C SER A 584 -28.55 -13.79 -0.35
N THR A 585 -29.83 -14.20 -0.33
CA THR A 585 -30.67 -14.33 -1.52
C THR A 585 -31.46 -13.05 -1.75
N PRO A 586 -31.42 -12.43 -2.94
CA PRO A 586 -32.32 -11.33 -3.27
C PRO A 586 -33.72 -11.86 -3.56
N TYR A 587 -34.72 -11.17 -3.05
CA TYR A 587 -36.12 -11.50 -3.24
C TYR A 587 -36.88 -10.34 -3.89
N ASN A 588 -37.52 -10.58 -5.00
CA ASN A 588 -38.39 -9.58 -5.63
C ASN A 588 -39.75 -9.51 -4.91
N GLY A 589 -40.45 -8.39 -5.05
CA GLY A 589 -41.84 -8.28 -4.56
C GLY A 589 -42.71 -9.45 -5.07
N GLY A 590 -43.42 -10.07 -4.16
CA GLY A 590 -44.21 -11.28 -4.41
C GLY A 590 -43.48 -12.61 -4.15
N ALA A 591 -42.15 -12.59 -3.90
CA ALA A 591 -41.42 -13.81 -3.54
C ALA A 591 -41.93 -14.38 -2.20
N VAL A 592 -42.11 -15.70 -2.12
CA VAL A 592 -42.65 -16.37 -0.93
C VAL A 592 -41.61 -17.31 -0.32
N VAL A 593 -41.36 -17.13 0.98
CA VAL A 593 -40.39 -17.91 1.75
C VAL A 593 -40.96 -18.42 3.05
N SER A 594 -40.31 -19.38 3.68
CA SER A 594 -40.59 -19.77 5.08
C SER A 594 -39.50 -19.24 6.03
N TYR A 595 -39.95 -18.75 7.19
CA TYR A 595 -39.04 -18.33 8.25
C TYR A 595 -39.75 -18.40 9.62
N GLY A 596 -39.09 -18.97 10.63
CA GLY A 596 -39.63 -19.09 11.97
C GLY A 596 -40.94 -19.92 12.07
N GLY A 597 -41.16 -20.85 11.14
CA GLY A 597 -42.38 -21.64 11.06
C GLY A 597 -43.57 -20.92 10.41
N HIS A 598 -43.35 -19.73 9.87
CA HIS A 598 -44.36 -18.94 9.15
C HIS A 598 -43.98 -18.82 7.67
N LYS A 599 -44.99 -18.54 6.85
CA LYS A 599 -44.91 -18.23 5.42
C LYS A 599 -44.93 -16.73 5.26
N TRP A 600 -43.95 -16.19 4.54
CA TRP A 600 -43.73 -14.76 4.35
C TRP A 600 -43.72 -14.39 2.87
N THR A 601 -44.34 -13.29 2.51
CA THR A 601 -44.28 -12.74 1.14
C THR A 601 -43.55 -11.41 1.15
N ALA A 602 -42.52 -11.24 0.29
CA ALA A 602 -41.85 -9.99 0.09
C ALA A 602 -42.79 -8.94 -0.52
N LYS A 603 -42.96 -7.78 0.09
CA LYS A 603 -43.82 -6.69 -0.42
C LYS A 603 -43.21 -5.95 -1.60
N TRP A 604 -41.90 -5.84 -1.61
CA TRP A 604 -41.05 -5.28 -2.66
C TRP A 604 -39.68 -5.98 -2.65
N TRP A 605 -38.75 -5.52 -3.48
CA TRP A 605 -37.42 -6.10 -3.54
C TRP A 605 -36.71 -5.98 -2.20
N THR A 606 -36.06 -7.06 -1.74
CA THR A 606 -35.30 -7.10 -0.46
C THR A 606 -34.19 -8.12 -0.51
N GLN A 607 -33.08 -7.84 0.21
CA GLN A 607 -31.99 -8.76 0.46
C GLN A 607 -31.43 -8.48 1.85
N GLY A 608 -31.24 -9.51 2.67
CA GLY A 608 -30.74 -9.38 4.04
C GLY A 608 -31.81 -9.05 5.09
N ASP A 609 -32.99 -8.56 4.71
CA ASP A 609 -34.07 -8.23 5.66
C ASP A 609 -34.74 -9.49 6.19
N THR A 610 -34.59 -9.75 7.49
CA THR A 610 -35.16 -10.94 8.11
C THR A 610 -36.68 -10.83 8.24
N PRO A 611 -37.47 -11.83 7.77
CA PRO A 611 -38.93 -11.84 7.97
C PRO A 611 -39.31 -11.69 9.44
N GLY A 612 -40.20 -10.72 9.73
CA GLY A 612 -40.73 -10.46 11.06
C GLY A 612 -39.82 -9.63 12.00
N ALA A 613 -38.57 -9.32 11.62
CA ALA A 613 -37.59 -8.71 12.53
C ALA A 613 -37.16 -7.28 12.14
N ASN A 614 -37.59 -6.73 11.00
CA ASN A 614 -37.11 -5.42 10.59
C ASN A 614 -38.14 -4.29 10.72
N SER A 615 -37.66 -3.08 11.00
CA SER A 615 -38.47 -1.87 11.17
C SER A 615 -39.11 -1.36 9.86
N GLN A 616 -38.64 -1.81 8.68
CA GLN A 616 -39.12 -1.37 7.39
C GLN A 616 -40.33 -2.20 6.87
N ASN A 617 -40.70 -3.25 7.58
CA ASN A 617 -41.91 -4.06 7.29
C ASN A 617 -41.98 -4.58 5.85
N VAL A 618 -40.83 -5.02 5.31
CA VAL A 618 -40.69 -5.50 3.92
C VAL A 618 -41.35 -6.87 3.66
N TRP A 619 -41.70 -7.61 4.71
CA TRP A 619 -42.32 -8.92 4.65
C TRP A 619 -43.77 -8.87 5.17
N ALA A 620 -44.66 -9.54 4.48
CA ALA A 620 -46.01 -9.82 4.97
C ALA A 620 -46.04 -11.23 5.54
N ASP A 621 -46.51 -11.39 6.76
CA ASP A 621 -46.76 -12.69 7.38
C ASP A 621 -48.05 -13.30 6.81
N ASN A 622 -47.97 -14.49 6.25
CA ASN A 622 -49.10 -15.23 5.68
C ASN A 622 -49.55 -16.41 6.58
N GLY A 623 -49.13 -16.38 7.83
CA GLY A 623 -49.47 -17.39 8.82
C GLY A 623 -48.51 -18.58 8.89
N THR A 624 -48.79 -19.48 9.82
CA THR A 624 -47.96 -20.68 10.06
C THR A 624 -48.05 -21.64 8.88
N CYS A 625 -46.97 -22.34 8.58
CA CYS A 625 -46.97 -23.38 7.55
C CYS A 625 -46.65 -24.80 8.05
#